data_0849f8dfb90b03722f400d5058b45009
#
_entry.id   0849f8dfb90b03722f400d5058b45009
#
_cell.length_a   1.000
_cell.length_b   1.000
_cell.length_c   1.000
_cell.angle_alpha   90.00
_cell.angle_beta   90.00
_cell.angle_gamma   90.00
#
_symmetry.space_group_name_H-M   'P 1'
#
loop_
_entity.id
_entity.type
_entity.pdbx_description
1 polymer ?
#
loop_
_entity_poly.entity_id
_entity_poly.type
_entity_poly.pdbx_seq_one_letter_code
_entity_poly.pdbx_strand_id
1 'polypeptide(L)'
;MPLSPPVGRQHLHTRRVTCQGFFREDGLWDIEGRITDEKTYEHANEWRGPLKAGDLVHDMSIRLTLDHKFTIVDVEAVTDKSPYPICGEVAPDFKKLIGLRIGGGFHREVRARLGGVHGCTHIVELLGPVATTAFQTVFSGKARELNRAHRTRMGHEVKADEPAKPRPKPYMIDNCYAWAADGPVVKRWAPDFYTGPDADAVRAAAAGKEIEMPD
;
A
#
# COMPACT_ATOMS: atom_id res chain seq x y z
N MET A 1 16.27 10.86 13.54
CA MET A 1 17.67 11.32 13.44
C MET A 1 18.13 11.11 12.02
N PRO A 2 18.87 12.05 11.40
CA PRO A 2 19.43 11.86 10.06
C PRO A 2 20.46 10.72 10.08
N LEU A 3 20.74 10.17 8.89
CA LEU A 3 21.84 9.23 8.73
C LEU A 3 23.18 9.89 9.12
N SER A 4 24.13 9.10 9.60
CA SER A 4 25.49 9.59 9.86
C SER A 4 26.14 10.12 8.57
N PRO A 5 27.09 11.08 8.67
CA PRO A 5 27.82 11.57 7.51
C PRO A 5 28.45 10.39 6.75
N PRO A 6 28.28 10.33 5.41
CA PRO A 6 28.86 9.25 4.63
C PRO A 6 30.38 9.43 4.46
N VAL A 7 31.08 8.34 4.23
CA VAL A 7 32.43 8.38 3.68
C VAL A 7 32.42 8.87 2.23
N GLY A 8 33.58 9.23 1.67
CA GLY A 8 33.72 9.60 0.25
C GLY A 8 33.12 8.50 -0.63
N ARG A 9 32.17 8.87 -1.50
CA ARG A 9 31.43 7.94 -2.36
C ARG A 9 30.97 8.60 -3.63
N GLN A 10 30.75 7.79 -4.68
CA GLN A 10 30.20 8.23 -5.95
C GLN A 10 28.76 7.76 -6.08
N HIS A 11 27.86 8.65 -6.47
CA HIS A 11 26.48 8.31 -6.77
C HIS A 11 26.40 7.64 -8.15
N LEU A 12 25.82 6.45 -8.24
CA LEU A 12 25.77 5.64 -9.47
C LEU A 12 24.37 5.36 -9.97
N HIS A 13 23.37 5.31 -9.09
CA HIS A 13 22.01 4.87 -9.43
C HIS A 13 20.98 5.54 -8.53
N THR A 14 19.85 5.92 -9.10
CA THR A 14 18.68 6.35 -8.35
C THR A 14 17.48 5.50 -8.74
N ARG A 15 16.83 4.90 -7.74
CA ARG A 15 15.48 4.34 -7.87
C ARG A 15 14.50 5.23 -7.12
N ARG A 16 13.41 5.62 -7.79
CA ARG A 16 12.30 6.33 -7.15
C ARG A 16 11.05 5.47 -7.21
N VAL A 17 10.36 5.39 -6.07
CA VAL A 17 9.06 4.77 -5.96
C VAL A 17 8.09 5.82 -5.45
N THR A 18 7.04 6.06 -6.20
CA THR A 18 5.97 7.00 -5.84
C THR A 18 4.66 6.24 -5.81
N CYS A 19 3.91 6.36 -4.71
CA CYS A 19 2.58 5.77 -4.59
C CYS A 19 1.57 6.85 -4.20
N GLN A 20 0.37 6.79 -4.79
CA GLN A 20 -0.71 7.74 -4.55
C GLN A 20 -2.03 6.98 -4.41
N GLY A 21 -2.93 7.47 -3.53
CA GLY A 21 -4.24 6.87 -3.32
C GLY A 21 -5.35 7.86 -3.61
N PHE A 22 -6.40 7.41 -4.28
CA PHE A 22 -7.52 8.23 -4.73
C PHE A 22 -8.85 7.58 -4.36
N PHE A 23 -9.82 8.40 -3.94
CA PHE A 23 -11.22 8.01 -3.84
C PHE A 23 -11.95 8.38 -5.14
N ARG A 24 -12.63 7.41 -5.74
CA ARG A 24 -13.32 7.57 -7.02
C ARG A 24 -14.77 8.00 -6.81
N GLU A 25 -15.36 8.60 -7.84
CA GLU A 25 -16.77 9.01 -7.82
C GLU A 25 -17.75 7.83 -7.76
N ASP A 26 -17.33 6.63 -8.21
CA ASP A 26 -18.09 5.38 -8.14
C ASP A 26 -17.96 4.65 -6.80
N GLY A 27 -17.21 5.23 -5.82
CA GLY A 27 -17.05 4.68 -4.48
C GLY A 27 -15.94 3.66 -4.34
N LEU A 28 -15.17 3.42 -5.39
CA LEU A 28 -13.97 2.60 -5.38
C LEU A 28 -12.73 3.43 -5.02
N TRP A 29 -11.60 2.76 -4.91
CA TRP A 29 -10.31 3.35 -4.57
C TRP A 29 -9.30 3.00 -5.63
N ASP A 30 -8.61 3.97 -6.22
CA ASP A 30 -7.45 3.73 -7.04
C ASP A 30 -6.18 3.96 -6.23
N ILE A 31 -5.28 2.98 -6.28
CA ILE A 31 -3.94 3.09 -5.71
C ILE A 31 -2.95 2.93 -6.84
N GLU A 32 -2.24 4.02 -7.12
CA GLU A 32 -1.26 4.07 -8.18
C GLU A 32 0.15 3.95 -7.62
N GLY A 33 1.00 3.21 -8.29
CA GLY A 33 2.42 3.12 -8.01
C GLY A 33 3.23 3.30 -9.28
N ARG A 34 4.34 4.04 -9.18
CA ARG A 34 5.32 4.21 -10.24
C ARG A 34 6.72 3.97 -9.73
N ILE A 35 7.52 3.24 -10.49
CA ILE A 35 8.93 3.00 -10.23
C ILE A 35 9.74 3.49 -11.41
N THR A 36 10.79 4.28 -11.12
CA THR A 36 11.75 4.73 -12.12
C THR A 36 13.16 4.44 -11.67
N ASP A 37 14.01 4.08 -12.62
CA ASP A 37 15.45 3.87 -12.43
C ASP A 37 16.25 4.71 -13.40
N GLU A 38 17.27 5.39 -12.90
CA GLU A 38 18.22 6.18 -13.68
C GLU A 38 19.67 5.94 -13.21
N LYS A 39 20.62 6.09 -14.11
CA LYS A 39 22.06 6.07 -13.79
C LYS A 39 22.67 7.47 -13.96
N THR A 40 23.70 7.76 -13.20
CA THR A 40 24.42 9.04 -13.25
C THR A 40 25.52 9.07 -14.32
N TYR A 41 25.61 8.05 -15.15
CA TYR A 41 26.62 7.88 -16.19
C TYR A 41 26.02 7.27 -17.45
N GLU A 42 26.65 7.53 -18.59
CA GLU A 42 26.27 6.91 -19.86
C GLU A 42 26.61 5.41 -19.86
N HIS A 43 25.72 4.59 -20.40
CA HIS A 43 25.92 3.15 -20.53
C HIS A 43 25.25 2.60 -21.79
N ALA A 44 25.82 1.53 -22.33
CA ALA A 44 25.28 0.87 -23.51
C ALA A 44 23.98 0.13 -23.19
N ASN A 45 23.05 0.14 -24.13
CA ASN A 45 21.90 -0.75 -24.17
C ASN A 45 21.74 -1.24 -25.61
N GLU A 46 21.69 -2.54 -25.81
CA GLU A 46 21.66 -3.14 -27.15
C GLU A 46 20.42 -2.78 -27.95
N TRP A 47 19.26 -2.70 -27.29
CA TRP A 47 17.96 -2.47 -27.96
C TRP A 47 17.53 -1.00 -28.04
N ARG A 48 18.03 -0.15 -27.15
CA ARG A 48 17.66 1.27 -27.11
C ARG A 48 18.77 2.21 -27.53
N GLY A 49 19.96 1.68 -27.85
CA GLY A 49 21.16 2.47 -28.04
C GLY A 49 21.76 2.97 -26.71
N PRO A 50 22.81 3.80 -26.76
CA PRO A 50 23.41 4.37 -25.56
C PRO A 50 22.42 5.21 -24.77
N LEU A 51 22.30 4.94 -23.48
CA LEU A 51 21.51 5.74 -22.55
C LEU A 51 22.42 6.74 -21.85
N LYS A 52 22.05 8.01 -21.88
CA LYS A 52 22.80 9.10 -21.24
C LYS A 52 22.57 9.09 -19.72
N ALA A 53 23.43 9.81 -18.99
CA ALA A 53 23.19 10.08 -17.58
C ALA A 53 21.82 10.75 -17.38
N GLY A 54 21.00 10.19 -16.48
CA GLY A 54 19.65 10.66 -16.20
C GLY A 54 18.54 10.07 -17.09
N ASP A 55 18.88 9.34 -18.16
CA ASP A 55 17.90 8.61 -18.94
C ASP A 55 17.29 7.47 -18.11
N LEU A 56 15.96 7.32 -18.22
CA LEU A 56 15.25 6.27 -17.50
C LEU A 56 15.56 4.89 -18.11
N VAL A 57 16.17 4.03 -17.29
CA VAL A 57 16.36 2.61 -17.60
C VAL A 57 15.05 1.86 -17.46
N HIS A 58 14.34 2.10 -16.36
CA HIS A 58 12.99 1.60 -16.12
C HIS A 58 12.04 2.77 -15.84
N ASP A 59 10.82 2.65 -16.32
CA ASP A 59 9.68 3.48 -16.01
C ASP A 59 8.44 2.61 -16.12
N MET A 60 7.90 2.22 -14.98
CA MET A 60 6.81 1.27 -14.91
C MET A 60 5.78 1.74 -13.88
N SER A 61 4.53 1.50 -14.19
CA SER A 61 3.41 1.92 -13.35
C SER A 61 2.41 0.79 -13.18
N ILE A 62 1.71 0.83 -12.05
CA ILE A 62 0.55 -0.03 -11.80
C ILE A 62 -0.53 0.78 -11.09
N ARG A 63 -1.78 0.55 -11.45
CA ARG A 63 -2.98 0.99 -10.73
C ARG A 63 -3.74 -0.24 -10.26
N LEU A 64 -4.04 -0.30 -8.97
CA LEU A 64 -4.99 -1.26 -8.41
C LEU A 64 -6.27 -0.51 -8.06
N THR A 65 -7.40 -0.96 -8.60
CA THR A 65 -8.72 -0.49 -8.17
C THR A 65 -9.25 -1.43 -7.10
N LEU A 66 -9.63 -0.89 -5.95
CA LEU A 66 -10.03 -1.63 -4.76
C LEU A 66 -11.47 -1.33 -4.36
N ASP A 67 -12.15 -2.34 -3.84
CA ASP A 67 -13.37 -2.13 -3.06
C ASP A 67 -13.04 -1.73 -1.60
N HIS A 68 -14.08 -1.42 -0.82
CA HIS A 68 -13.95 -1.05 0.60
C HIS A 68 -13.49 -2.21 1.51
N LYS A 69 -13.39 -3.44 1.00
CA LYS A 69 -12.86 -4.62 1.70
C LYS A 69 -11.42 -4.93 1.29
N PHE A 70 -10.78 -4.01 0.54
CA PHE A 70 -9.45 -4.20 -0.02
C PHE A 70 -9.34 -5.31 -1.06
N THR A 71 -10.45 -5.72 -1.68
CA THR A 71 -10.43 -6.65 -2.79
C THR A 71 -10.07 -5.90 -4.06
N ILE A 72 -9.10 -6.41 -4.81
CA ILE A 72 -8.71 -5.86 -6.10
C ILE A 72 -9.80 -6.19 -7.11
N VAL A 73 -10.47 -5.17 -7.64
CA VAL A 73 -11.55 -5.32 -8.63
C VAL A 73 -11.09 -5.03 -10.05
N ASP A 74 -10.02 -4.24 -10.20
CA ASP A 74 -9.35 -4.05 -11.50
C ASP A 74 -7.86 -3.78 -11.31
N VAL A 75 -7.08 -4.02 -12.39
CA VAL A 75 -5.64 -3.80 -12.44
C VAL A 75 -5.25 -3.28 -13.81
N GLU A 76 -4.47 -2.21 -13.83
CA GLU A 76 -3.78 -1.71 -15.01
C GLU A 76 -2.27 -1.66 -14.72
N ALA A 77 -1.45 -2.26 -15.57
CA ALA A 77 0.00 -2.19 -15.48
C ALA A 77 0.60 -1.73 -16.81
N VAL A 78 1.63 -0.89 -16.72
CA VAL A 78 2.28 -0.28 -17.90
C VAL A 78 3.80 -0.34 -17.73
N THR A 79 4.49 -0.57 -18.84
CA THR A 79 5.95 -0.50 -18.97
C THR A 79 6.30 0.54 -20.02
N ASP A 80 6.59 1.78 -19.61
CA ASP A 80 6.94 2.88 -20.52
C ASP A 80 8.41 2.80 -20.96
N LYS A 81 9.30 2.42 -20.04
CA LYS A 81 10.72 2.21 -20.29
C LYS A 81 11.20 0.93 -19.65
N SER A 82 11.98 0.17 -20.42
CA SER A 82 12.65 -1.06 -19.96
C SER A 82 13.91 -1.31 -20.76
N PRO A 83 14.88 -2.08 -20.25
CA PRO A 83 16.10 -2.42 -21.00
C PRO A 83 15.83 -3.40 -22.15
N TYR A 84 14.73 -4.17 -22.09
CA TYR A 84 14.40 -5.20 -23.09
C TYR A 84 13.02 -4.96 -23.69
N PRO A 85 12.83 -5.09 -25.01
CA PRO A 85 11.54 -4.88 -25.68
C PRO A 85 10.42 -5.77 -25.13
N ILE A 86 10.73 -7.02 -24.77
CA ILE A 86 9.80 -8.03 -24.28
C ILE A 86 9.19 -7.68 -22.90
N CYS A 87 9.81 -6.77 -22.12
CA CYS A 87 9.36 -6.49 -20.76
C CYS A 87 7.91 -6.01 -20.66
N GLY A 88 7.41 -5.33 -21.71
CA GLY A 88 6.03 -4.84 -21.74
C GLY A 88 4.98 -5.94 -21.94
N GLU A 89 5.36 -7.08 -22.50
CA GLU A 89 4.43 -8.16 -22.86
C GLU A 89 3.78 -8.82 -21.64
N VAL A 90 4.44 -8.74 -20.46
CA VAL A 90 3.93 -9.31 -19.21
C VAL A 90 2.95 -8.42 -18.47
N ALA A 91 2.80 -7.15 -18.88
CA ALA A 91 1.91 -6.21 -18.20
C ALA A 91 0.44 -6.68 -18.11
N PRO A 92 -0.19 -7.28 -19.13
CA PRO A 92 -1.55 -7.81 -19.04
C PRO A 92 -1.71 -8.91 -17.98
N ASP A 93 -0.65 -9.65 -17.66
CA ASP A 93 -0.67 -10.74 -16.68
C ASP A 93 -0.95 -10.27 -15.26
N PHE A 94 -0.74 -8.99 -14.99
CA PHE A 94 -1.06 -8.39 -13.68
C PHE A 94 -2.57 -8.42 -13.37
N LYS A 95 -3.43 -8.60 -14.35
CA LYS A 95 -4.87 -8.88 -14.14
C LYS A 95 -5.14 -10.16 -13.34
N LYS A 96 -4.17 -11.06 -13.22
CA LYS A 96 -4.22 -12.23 -12.33
C LYS A 96 -4.34 -11.85 -10.85
N LEU A 97 -4.12 -10.59 -10.50
CA LEU A 97 -4.32 -10.07 -9.15
C LEU A 97 -5.79 -9.76 -8.83
N ILE A 98 -6.67 -9.65 -9.83
CA ILE A 98 -8.10 -9.40 -9.61
C ILE A 98 -8.68 -10.51 -8.73
N GLY A 99 -9.48 -10.10 -7.74
CA GLY A 99 -10.06 -10.98 -6.74
C GLY A 99 -9.16 -11.23 -5.52
N LEU A 100 -7.87 -10.88 -5.55
CA LEU A 100 -7.04 -10.91 -4.36
C LEU A 100 -7.43 -9.80 -3.39
N ARG A 101 -7.30 -10.09 -2.10
CA ARG A 101 -7.46 -9.11 -1.04
C ARG A 101 -6.09 -8.66 -0.52
N ILE A 102 -5.88 -7.35 -0.42
CA ILE A 102 -4.70 -6.79 0.24
C ILE A 102 -4.85 -7.03 1.75
N GLY A 103 -3.90 -7.75 2.35
CA GLY A 103 -3.93 -8.13 3.75
C GLY A 103 -2.94 -9.26 4.06
N GLY A 104 -3.20 -10.02 5.11
CA GLY A 104 -2.36 -11.16 5.48
C GLY A 104 -2.21 -12.16 4.33
N GLY A 105 -0.97 -12.48 3.97
CA GLY A 105 -0.66 -13.42 2.87
C GLY A 105 -0.63 -12.81 1.47
N PHE A 106 -0.96 -11.52 1.28
CA PHE A 106 -1.00 -10.88 -0.03
C PHE A 106 0.28 -11.10 -0.85
N HIS A 107 1.45 -10.84 -0.26
CA HIS A 107 2.72 -11.02 -0.97
C HIS A 107 3.01 -12.47 -1.37
N ARG A 108 2.54 -13.45 -0.60
CA ARG A 108 2.66 -14.87 -0.96
C ARG A 108 1.82 -15.17 -2.20
N GLU A 109 0.58 -14.70 -2.24
CA GLU A 109 -0.32 -14.87 -3.38
C GLU A 109 0.19 -14.16 -4.65
N VAL A 110 0.74 -12.95 -4.50
CA VAL A 110 1.41 -12.22 -5.60
C VAL A 110 2.56 -13.05 -6.16
N ARG A 111 3.45 -13.56 -5.30
CA ARG A 111 4.58 -14.38 -5.74
C ARG A 111 4.15 -15.69 -6.40
N ALA A 112 3.08 -16.31 -5.92
CA ALA A 112 2.55 -17.53 -6.52
C ALA A 112 2.01 -17.31 -7.95
N ARG A 113 1.45 -16.12 -8.24
CA ARG A 113 0.84 -15.81 -9.55
C ARG A 113 1.79 -15.13 -10.53
N LEU A 114 2.68 -14.29 -10.03
CA LEU A 114 3.50 -13.35 -10.82
C LEU A 114 5.01 -13.44 -10.47
N GLY A 115 5.41 -14.44 -9.70
CA GLY A 115 6.82 -14.64 -9.37
C GLY A 115 7.63 -15.25 -10.50
N GLY A 116 8.95 -15.03 -10.48
CA GLY A 116 9.87 -15.57 -11.48
C GLY A 116 9.54 -15.07 -12.90
N VAL A 117 9.44 -16.01 -13.83
CA VAL A 117 9.19 -15.72 -15.27
C VAL A 117 7.74 -15.35 -15.59
N HIS A 118 6.84 -15.36 -14.60
CA HIS A 118 5.42 -15.09 -14.79
C HIS A 118 5.02 -13.62 -14.56
N GLY A 119 5.99 -12.75 -14.24
CA GLY A 119 5.76 -11.34 -13.99
C GLY A 119 7.03 -10.50 -14.16
N CYS A 120 6.86 -9.18 -14.06
CA CYS A 120 7.98 -8.24 -14.01
C CYS A 120 8.43 -8.02 -12.56
N THR A 121 9.68 -8.26 -12.24
CA THR A 121 10.26 -8.06 -10.90
C THR A 121 10.00 -6.64 -10.37
N HIS A 122 10.14 -5.63 -11.19
CA HIS A 122 9.96 -4.23 -10.80
C HIS A 122 8.51 -3.92 -10.41
N ILE A 123 7.53 -4.37 -11.22
CA ILE A 123 6.11 -4.15 -10.91
C ILE A 123 5.70 -5.03 -9.71
N VAL A 124 6.24 -6.24 -9.55
CA VAL A 124 6.00 -7.09 -8.38
C VAL A 124 6.54 -6.44 -7.10
N GLU A 125 7.75 -5.85 -7.12
CA GLU A 125 8.30 -5.09 -5.99
C GLU A 125 7.46 -3.88 -5.63
N LEU A 126 6.88 -3.21 -6.63
CA LEU A 126 6.03 -2.02 -6.44
C LEU A 126 4.75 -2.34 -5.67
N LEU A 127 4.25 -3.58 -5.72
CA LEU A 127 3.04 -4.00 -5.01
C LEU A 127 3.14 -3.90 -3.48
N GLY A 128 4.35 -3.94 -2.91
CA GLY A 128 4.56 -3.72 -1.47
C GLY A 128 4.20 -2.30 -1.02
N PRO A 129 4.87 -1.28 -1.55
CA PRO A 129 4.53 0.13 -1.32
C PRO A 129 3.07 0.46 -1.67
N VAL A 130 2.54 -0.05 -2.79
CA VAL A 130 1.14 0.14 -3.20
C VAL A 130 0.17 -0.42 -2.16
N ALA A 131 0.41 -1.63 -1.65
CA ALA A 131 -0.43 -2.23 -0.61
C ALA A 131 -0.41 -1.41 0.69
N THR A 132 0.76 -0.90 1.09
CA THR A 132 0.86 -0.03 2.29
C THR A 132 0.12 1.29 2.07
N THR A 133 0.24 1.89 0.88
CA THR A 133 -0.49 3.11 0.51
C THR A 133 -2.00 2.89 0.50
N ALA A 134 -2.48 1.69 0.08
CA ALA A 134 -3.89 1.35 0.15
C ALA A 134 -4.43 1.45 1.59
N PHE A 135 -3.72 0.93 2.58
CA PHE A 135 -4.12 1.04 3.98
C PHE A 135 -4.14 2.50 4.45
N GLN A 136 -3.09 3.27 4.15
CA GLN A 136 -3.01 4.69 4.53
C GLN A 136 -4.15 5.52 3.89
N THR A 137 -4.52 5.19 2.65
CA THR A 137 -5.59 5.89 1.93
C THR A 137 -6.96 5.55 2.50
N VAL A 138 -7.30 4.26 2.61
CA VAL A 138 -8.66 3.79 2.89
C VAL A 138 -9.04 3.93 4.37
N PHE A 139 -8.09 3.83 5.29
CA PHE A 139 -8.36 3.95 6.73
C PHE A 139 -8.29 5.37 7.28
N SER A 140 -7.98 6.38 6.47
CA SER A 140 -7.93 7.77 6.93
C SER A 140 -9.32 8.28 7.37
N GLY A 141 -9.37 9.28 8.25
CA GLY A 141 -10.61 9.94 8.64
C GLY A 141 -11.31 10.57 7.45
N LYS A 142 -10.56 11.18 6.54
CA LYS A 142 -11.10 11.74 5.29
C LYS A 142 -11.73 10.68 4.39
N ALA A 143 -11.15 9.50 4.31
CA ALA A 143 -11.73 8.38 3.57
C ALA A 143 -13.08 7.95 4.13
N ARG A 144 -13.22 7.89 5.46
CA ARG A 144 -14.50 7.58 6.12
C ARG A 144 -15.57 8.62 5.78
N GLU A 145 -15.22 9.90 5.83
CA GLU A 145 -16.09 10.99 5.45
C GLU A 145 -16.58 10.89 4.00
N LEU A 146 -15.63 10.71 3.05
CA LEU A 146 -15.94 10.59 1.62
C LEU A 146 -16.82 9.38 1.32
N ASN A 147 -16.53 8.24 1.93
CA ASN A 147 -17.32 7.02 1.74
C ASN A 147 -18.75 7.18 2.31
N ARG A 148 -18.89 7.84 3.48
CA ARG A 148 -20.22 8.17 4.04
C ARG A 148 -21.00 9.07 3.10
N ALA A 149 -20.40 10.16 2.61
CA ALA A 149 -21.04 11.09 1.68
C ALA A 149 -21.45 10.40 0.36
N HIS A 150 -20.60 9.54 -0.18
CA HIS A 150 -20.90 8.73 -1.37
C HIS A 150 -22.12 7.82 -1.14
N ARG A 151 -22.15 7.05 -0.05
CA ARG A 151 -23.25 6.16 0.29
C ARG A 151 -24.58 6.92 0.46
N THR A 152 -24.56 8.08 1.12
CA THR A 152 -25.75 8.94 1.26
C THR A 152 -26.25 9.39 -0.11
N ARG A 153 -25.37 9.84 -1.00
CA ARG A 153 -25.72 10.25 -2.36
C ARG A 153 -26.35 9.13 -3.18
N MET A 154 -25.90 7.89 -2.97
CA MET A 154 -26.43 6.70 -3.63
C MET A 154 -27.72 6.15 -3.00
N GLY A 155 -28.30 6.87 -2.01
CA GLY A 155 -29.55 6.47 -1.36
C GLY A 155 -29.41 5.28 -0.39
N HIS A 156 -28.18 4.90 -0.03
CA HIS A 156 -27.97 3.89 1.00
C HIS A 156 -28.22 4.50 2.39
N GLU A 157 -29.06 3.86 3.18
CA GLU A 157 -29.24 4.24 4.57
C GLU A 157 -27.91 4.10 5.33
N VAL A 158 -27.31 5.23 5.67
CA VAL A 158 -26.14 5.26 6.54
C VAL A 158 -26.69 5.20 7.97
N LYS A 159 -26.84 4.01 8.52
CA LYS A 159 -27.13 3.86 9.95
C LYS A 159 -26.07 4.63 10.72
N ALA A 160 -26.52 5.52 11.62
CA ALA A 160 -25.65 6.03 12.68
C ALA A 160 -24.98 4.81 13.33
N ASP A 161 -23.70 4.91 13.63
CA ASP A 161 -22.92 3.81 14.19
C ASP A 161 -23.75 3.08 15.25
N GLU A 162 -24.12 1.81 14.97
CA GLU A 162 -24.81 0.99 15.98
C GLU A 162 -23.93 0.95 17.22
N PRO A 163 -24.48 1.08 18.43
CA PRO A 163 -23.70 0.97 19.65
C PRO A 163 -22.92 -0.36 19.62
N ALA A 164 -21.64 -0.21 19.73
CA ALA A 164 -20.53 -1.13 19.62
C ALA A 164 -20.90 -2.62 19.72
N LYS A 165 -21.01 -3.29 18.58
CA LYS A 165 -20.50 -4.65 18.45
C LYS A 165 -19.03 -4.61 18.88
N PRO A 166 -18.49 -5.64 19.55
CA PRO A 166 -17.08 -5.65 19.94
C PRO A 166 -16.24 -5.21 18.73
N ARG A 167 -15.47 -4.12 18.90
CA ARG A 167 -14.66 -3.56 17.80
C ARG A 167 -13.77 -4.68 17.28
N PRO A 168 -13.72 -4.92 15.96
CA PRO A 168 -12.78 -5.90 15.42
C PRO A 168 -11.35 -5.46 15.75
N LYS A 169 -10.46 -6.42 16.04
CA LYS A 169 -9.03 -6.13 16.30
C LYS A 169 -8.48 -5.29 15.14
N PRO A 170 -7.95 -4.08 15.41
CA PRO A 170 -7.31 -3.27 14.38
C PRO A 170 -6.21 -4.06 13.68
N TYR A 171 -6.20 -4.04 12.35
CA TYR A 171 -5.27 -4.85 11.54
C TYR A 171 -3.79 -4.49 11.79
N MET A 172 -3.50 -3.25 12.23
CA MET A 172 -2.14 -2.79 12.50
C MET A 172 -1.53 -3.41 13.77
N ILE A 173 -2.32 -3.95 14.69
CA ILE A 173 -1.81 -4.58 15.92
C ILE A 173 -0.97 -5.81 15.53
N ASP A 174 0.27 -5.84 16.02
CA ASP A 174 1.31 -6.83 15.75
C ASP A 174 1.83 -6.85 14.29
N ASN A 175 1.52 -5.82 13.50
CA ASN A 175 2.04 -5.68 12.13
C ASN A 175 3.19 -4.65 12.00
N CYS A 176 3.46 -3.84 13.03
CA CYS A 176 4.66 -3.02 13.11
C CYS A 176 5.06 -2.81 14.57
N TYR A 177 6.30 -2.41 14.78
CA TYR A 177 6.87 -2.23 16.13
C TYR A 177 6.05 -1.28 17.01
N ALA A 178 5.57 -0.17 16.45
CA ALA A 178 4.78 0.81 17.21
C ALA A 178 3.43 0.24 17.67
N TRP A 179 2.85 -0.69 16.91
CA TRP A 179 1.57 -1.33 17.20
C TRP A 179 1.71 -2.73 17.84
N ALA A 180 2.81 -3.00 18.53
CA ALA A 180 2.92 -4.20 19.35
C ALA A 180 1.76 -4.25 20.37
N ALA A 181 1.11 -5.40 20.50
CA ALA A 181 -0.09 -5.56 21.33
C ALA A 181 0.17 -5.22 22.82
N ASP A 182 1.40 -5.36 23.28
CA ASP A 182 1.88 -5.00 24.62
C ASP A 182 2.48 -3.59 24.70
N GLY A 183 2.46 -2.85 23.57
CA GLY A 183 3.11 -1.54 23.42
C GLY A 183 2.25 -0.36 23.84
N PRO A 184 2.88 0.84 24.02
CA PRO A 184 2.20 2.05 24.51
C PRO A 184 1.12 2.58 23.55
N VAL A 185 1.26 2.36 22.24
CA VAL A 185 0.30 2.81 21.25
C VAL A 185 -1.00 2.02 21.37
N VAL A 186 -0.93 0.69 21.47
CA VAL A 186 -2.12 -0.17 21.68
C VAL A 186 -2.74 0.11 23.04
N LYS A 187 -1.95 0.28 24.10
CA LYS A 187 -2.44 0.67 25.41
C LYS A 187 -3.29 1.95 25.37
N ARG A 188 -2.89 2.94 24.57
CA ARG A 188 -3.58 4.24 24.45
C ARG A 188 -4.77 4.21 23.51
N TRP A 189 -4.62 3.64 22.31
CA TRP A 189 -5.58 3.82 21.20
C TRP A 189 -6.46 2.61 20.95
N ALA A 190 -6.08 1.42 21.44
CA ALA A 190 -6.84 0.18 21.33
C ALA A 190 -6.76 -0.66 22.61
N PRO A 191 -7.11 -0.07 23.79
CA PRO A 191 -6.93 -0.70 25.09
C PRO A 191 -7.63 -2.04 25.24
N ASP A 192 -8.74 -2.28 24.50
CA ASP A 192 -9.46 -3.56 24.47
C ASP A 192 -8.58 -4.72 23.99
N PHE A 193 -7.54 -4.43 23.21
CA PHE A 193 -6.61 -5.40 22.61
C PHE A 193 -5.22 -5.37 23.25
N TYR A 194 -5.04 -4.55 24.29
CA TYR A 194 -3.76 -4.47 24.98
C TYR A 194 -3.47 -5.73 25.79
N THR A 195 -2.25 -6.27 25.64
CA THR A 195 -1.80 -7.53 26.26
C THR A 195 -0.62 -7.36 27.21
N GLY A 196 -0.12 -6.14 27.39
CA GLY A 196 1.02 -5.86 28.26
C GLY A 196 0.68 -5.85 29.76
N PRO A 197 1.63 -5.41 30.62
CA PRO A 197 1.41 -5.27 32.04
C PRO A 197 0.14 -4.46 32.34
N ASP A 198 -0.62 -4.84 33.35
CA ASP A 198 -1.87 -4.19 33.78
C ASP A 198 -3.02 -4.23 32.73
N ALA A 199 -2.99 -5.18 31.77
CA ALA A 199 -3.96 -5.25 30.69
C ALA A 199 -5.42 -5.27 31.18
N ASP A 200 -5.73 -5.97 32.27
CA ASP A 200 -7.09 -6.03 32.84
C ASP A 200 -7.53 -4.68 33.40
N ALA A 201 -6.64 -3.99 34.11
CA ALA A 201 -6.90 -2.64 34.63
C ALA A 201 -7.08 -1.62 33.49
N VAL A 202 -6.27 -1.72 32.43
CA VAL A 202 -6.37 -0.86 31.24
C VAL A 202 -7.70 -1.06 30.53
N ARG A 203 -8.10 -2.30 30.29
CA ARG A 203 -9.40 -2.64 29.68
C ARG A 203 -10.59 -2.17 30.52
N ALA A 204 -10.53 -2.39 31.83
CA ALA A 204 -11.57 -1.93 32.76
C ALA A 204 -11.70 -0.39 32.76
N ALA A 205 -10.59 0.34 32.73
CA ALA A 205 -10.58 1.81 32.67
C ALA A 205 -11.06 2.39 31.34
N ALA A 206 -10.95 1.62 30.26
CA ALA A 206 -11.40 2.00 28.91
C ALA A 206 -12.86 1.60 28.62
N ALA A 207 -13.43 0.71 29.41
CA ALA A 207 -14.80 0.22 29.23
C ALA A 207 -15.80 1.39 29.23
N GLY A 208 -16.58 1.50 28.15
CA GLY A 208 -17.59 2.57 27.97
C GLY A 208 -17.06 3.93 27.50
N LYS A 209 -15.75 4.05 27.22
CA LYS A 209 -15.17 5.29 26.64
C LYS A 209 -15.06 5.16 25.12
N GLU A 210 -15.46 6.21 24.42
CA GLU A 210 -15.18 6.34 22.99
C GLU A 210 -13.73 6.81 22.83
N ILE A 211 -12.91 6.01 22.11
CA ILE A 211 -11.50 6.34 21.83
C ILE A 211 -11.42 6.63 20.34
N GLU A 212 -11.24 7.90 19.99
CA GLU A 212 -10.97 8.32 18.62
C GLU A 212 -9.49 8.04 18.30
N MET A 213 -9.27 7.28 17.25
CA MET A 213 -7.93 7.03 16.70
C MET A 213 -7.44 8.30 15.98
N PRO A 214 -6.16 8.67 16.12
CA PRO A 214 -5.59 9.74 15.32
C PRO A 214 -5.61 9.34 13.84
N ASP A 215 -5.72 10.34 12.96
CA ASP A 215 -5.61 10.21 11.51
C ASP A 215 -4.19 9.84 11.04
#